data_11e3a86e09593308ba8c6f9239630e9d
#
_entry.id   11e3a86e09593308ba8c6f9239630e9d
#
_cell.length_a   1.000
_cell.length_b   1.000
_cell.length_c   1.000
_cell.angle_alpha   90.00
_cell.angle_beta   90.00
_cell.angle_gamma   90.00
#
_symmetry.space_group_name_H-M   'P 1'
#
loop_
_entity.id
_entity.type
_entity.pdbx_description
1 polymer ?
#
loop_
_entity_poly.entity_id
_entity_poly.type
_entity_poly.pdbx_seq_one_letter_code
_entity_poly.pdbx_strand_id
1 'polypeptide(L)'
;LPTITSIHLSLLSEEFEISKTTDLEADISPGMVLLLAVASGLIVANLYYAQTLVGPISAATGLSAQAAGLMVTLTQIGYTIGLLFIVPLGDLLENRRLIVSALVFTSMAMLIAALSTSAWLFLAAALAIGLGSVAAQILVPFAAHLSKESTRGQTVGKVVSGLLLGTMLARPVASLLADYTNWHVVFGGASAVIVILAVVLRVNLPVRVPTAPMSYPKLMGSLWTLFTTTPVLRRHAAYHAGLFGAFSLFWTVTPMMLAGPRFHLSQTGIAIFASVGMAGTIASPIAGRLADSGHTLIATAAALILGVAVFALPMYVKDSRNLALALLVAASIVFDMAWPPTWCLANVQSLAWAPKYAAALTASTLRYSLPAAP
;
A
#
# COMPACT_ATOMS: atom_id res chain seq x y z
N LEU A 1 -9.87 -38.66 49.20
CA LEU A 1 -9.20 -37.43 48.73
C LEU A 1 -8.56 -37.72 47.39
N PRO A 2 -8.99 -37.07 46.31
CA PRO A 2 -8.31 -37.22 45.02
C PRO A 2 -6.89 -36.68 45.13
N THR A 3 -5.94 -37.47 44.68
CA THR A 3 -4.52 -37.10 44.71
C THR A 3 -4.25 -35.91 43.78
N ILE A 4 -3.38 -35.00 44.19
CA ILE A 4 -2.98 -33.78 43.44
C ILE A 4 -2.64 -34.09 41.99
N THR A 5 -2.17 -35.30 41.70
CA THR A 5 -1.85 -35.80 40.35
C THR A 5 -3.09 -35.94 39.44
N SER A 6 -4.27 -36.28 40.00
CA SER A 6 -5.51 -36.44 39.19
C SER A 6 -6.12 -35.10 38.80
N ILE A 7 -5.96 -34.07 39.64
CA ILE A 7 -6.40 -32.72 39.34
C ILE A 7 -5.50 -32.07 38.30
N HIS A 8 -4.20 -32.33 38.34
CA HIS A 8 -3.25 -31.82 37.35
C HIS A 8 -3.45 -32.45 35.97
N LEU A 9 -3.79 -33.72 35.91
CA LEU A 9 -4.12 -34.43 34.66
C LEU A 9 -5.47 -33.98 34.07
N SER A 10 -6.45 -33.65 34.89
CA SER A 10 -7.75 -33.12 34.40
C SER A 10 -7.60 -31.69 33.86
N LEU A 11 -6.79 -30.82 34.51
CA LEU A 11 -6.51 -29.47 34.02
C LEU A 11 -5.70 -29.51 32.72
N LEU A 12 -4.72 -30.38 32.58
CA LEU A 12 -3.97 -30.58 31.34
C LEU A 12 -4.85 -31.15 30.22
N SER A 13 -5.83 -32.02 30.54
CA SER A 13 -6.77 -32.52 29.52
C SER A 13 -7.79 -31.45 29.11
N GLU A 14 -8.25 -30.58 30.02
CA GLU A 14 -9.10 -29.41 29.69
C GLU A 14 -8.34 -28.38 28.87
N GLU A 15 -7.09 -28.05 29.23
CA GLU A 15 -6.25 -27.14 28.41
C GLU A 15 -5.99 -27.74 27.02
N PHE A 16 -5.81 -29.08 26.92
CA PHE A 16 -5.61 -29.76 25.64
C PHE A 16 -6.89 -29.83 24.80
N GLU A 17 -8.06 -29.99 25.42
CA GLU A 17 -9.36 -29.93 24.75
C GLU A 17 -9.72 -28.48 24.36
N ILE A 18 -9.45 -27.49 25.20
CA ILE A 18 -9.61 -26.07 24.86
C ILE A 18 -8.68 -25.69 23.70
N SER A 19 -7.44 -26.17 23.68
CA SER A 19 -6.52 -26.01 22.55
C SER A 19 -7.04 -26.66 21.27
N LYS A 20 -7.63 -27.86 21.36
CA LYS A 20 -8.25 -28.54 20.20
C LYS A 20 -9.52 -27.88 19.68
N THR A 21 -10.33 -27.28 20.55
CA THR A 21 -11.53 -26.56 20.13
C THR A 21 -11.21 -25.21 19.49
N THR A 22 -10.07 -24.59 19.82
CA THR A 22 -9.57 -23.38 19.16
C THR A 22 -9.05 -23.65 17.73
N ASP A 23 -8.62 -24.88 17.44
CA ASP A 23 -8.16 -25.31 16.11
C ASP A 23 -9.29 -25.63 15.10
N LEU A 24 -10.56 -25.55 15.52
CA LEU A 24 -11.73 -25.79 14.65
C LEU A 24 -12.29 -24.50 14.04
N GLU A 25 -11.64 -23.33 14.22
CA GLU A 25 -12.03 -22.13 13.46
C GLU A 25 -11.79 -22.40 11.97
N ALA A 26 -12.86 -22.31 11.19
CA ALA A 26 -12.81 -22.47 9.75
C ALA A 26 -11.83 -21.46 9.15
N ASP A 27 -10.90 -21.93 8.33
CA ASP A 27 -9.98 -21.03 7.62
C ASP A 27 -10.77 -20.08 6.72
N ILE A 28 -10.20 -18.91 6.46
CA ILE A 28 -10.81 -17.93 5.56
C ILE A 28 -11.09 -18.57 4.19
N SER A 29 -12.31 -18.40 3.68
CA SER A 29 -12.68 -18.99 2.40
C SER A 29 -11.86 -18.43 1.24
N PRO A 30 -11.52 -19.23 0.21
CA PRO A 30 -10.80 -18.73 -0.97
C PRO A 30 -11.50 -17.56 -1.66
N GLY A 31 -12.83 -17.54 -1.66
CA GLY A 31 -13.63 -16.44 -2.19
C GLY A 31 -13.44 -15.15 -1.40
N MET A 32 -13.34 -15.22 -0.08
CA MET A 32 -13.06 -14.06 0.77
C MET A 32 -11.63 -13.55 0.54
N VAL A 33 -10.64 -14.44 0.40
CA VAL A 33 -9.26 -14.05 0.08
C VAL A 33 -9.20 -13.32 -1.26
N LEU A 34 -9.90 -13.82 -2.28
CA LEU A 34 -9.99 -13.18 -3.58
C LEU A 34 -10.68 -11.81 -3.48
N LEU A 35 -11.78 -11.73 -2.74
CA LEU A 35 -12.48 -10.45 -2.50
C LEU A 35 -11.56 -9.42 -1.85
N LEU A 36 -10.81 -9.79 -0.81
CA LEU A 36 -9.87 -8.90 -0.12
C LEU A 36 -8.72 -8.48 -1.04
N ALA A 37 -8.20 -9.39 -1.88
CA ALA A 37 -7.16 -9.10 -2.85
C ALA A 37 -7.63 -8.12 -3.92
N VAL A 38 -8.79 -8.36 -4.52
CA VAL A 38 -9.41 -7.46 -5.52
C VAL A 38 -9.74 -6.11 -4.90
N ALA A 39 -10.32 -6.10 -3.70
CA ALA A 39 -10.63 -4.87 -2.96
C ALA A 39 -9.38 -4.04 -2.70
N SER A 40 -8.29 -4.65 -2.20
CA SER A 40 -7.04 -3.95 -1.96
C SER A 40 -6.45 -3.35 -3.23
N GLY A 41 -6.53 -4.08 -4.35
CA GLY A 41 -6.09 -3.59 -5.66
C GLY A 41 -6.92 -2.41 -6.17
N LEU A 42 -8.24 -2.51 -6.13
CA LEU A 42 -9.14 -1.44 -6.59
C LEU A 42 -8.98 -0.17 -5.75
N ILE A 43 -8.81 -0.30 -4.43
CA ILE A 43 -8.65 0.84 -3.53
C ILE A 43 -7.32 1.54 -3.77
N VAL A 44 -6.21 0.79 -3.87
CA VAL A 44 -4.89 1.39 -4.05
C VAL A 44 -4.73 2.00 -5.44
N ALA A 45 -5.42 1.50 -6.46
CA ALA A 45 -5.41 2.03 -7.82
C ALA A 45 -5.78 3.52 -7.87
N ASN A 46 -6.66 3.98 -6.96
CA ASN A 46 -7.12 5.37 -6.88
C ASN A 46 -5.97 6.38 -6.67
N LEU A 47 -4.86 5.94 -6.07
CA LEU A 47 -3.68 6.79 -5.82
C LEU A 47 -2.88 7.10 -7.10
N TYR A 48 -3.10 6.32 -8.17
CA TYR A 48 -2.23 6.33 -9.35
C TYR A 48 -2.90 6.83 -10.63
N TYR A 49 -4.23 6.98 -10.67
CA TYR A 49 -4.94 7.45 -11.87
C TYR A 49 -4.45 8.83 -12.32
N ALA A 50 -4.27 9.76 -11.40
CA ALA A 50 -3.82 11.11 -11.72
C ALA A 50 -2.43 11.14 -12.36
N GLN A 51 -1.56 10.16 -12.11
CA GLN A 51 -0.17 10.18 -12.58
C GLN A 51 -0.05 10.21 -14.10
N THR A 52 -0.89 9.47 -14.81
CA THR A 52 -0.90 9.45 -16.28
C THR A 52 -1.82 10.49 -16.90
N LEU A 53 -2.71 11.09 -16.10
CA LEU A 53 -3.72 12.05 -16.52
C LEU A 53 -3.38 13.50 -16.18
N VAL A 54 -2.15 13.75 -15.67
CA VAL A 54 -1.70 15.10 -15.26
C VAL A 54 -1.90 16.12 -16.39
N GLY A 55 -1.54 15.79 -17.63
CA GLY A 55 -1.70 16.67 -18.78
C GLY A 55 -3.15 17.06 -19.06
N PRO A 56 -4.05 16.10 -19.35
CA PRO A 56 -5.46 16.36 -19.56
C PRO A 56 -6.17 17.11 -18.43
N ILE A 57 -5.87 16.74 -17.17
CA ILE A 57 -6.46 17.40 -15.99
C ILE A 57 -5.97 18.85 -15.89
N SER A 58 -4.66 19.09 -16.07
CA SER A 58 -4.09 20.44 -16.01
C SER A 58 -4.69 21.35 -17.07
N ALA A 59 -4.83 20.86 -18.31
CA ALA A 59 -5.43 21.60 -19.40
C ALA A 59 -6.90 21.98 -19.11
N ALA A 60 -7.66 21.06 -18.50
CA ALA A 60 -9.08 21.28 -18.20
C ALA A 60 -9.30 22.18 -16.98
N THR A 61 -8.42 22.11 -15.97
CA THR A 61 -8.59 22.83 -14.70
C THR A 61 -7.81 24.14 -14.64
N GLY A 62 -7.02 24.47 -15.67
CA GLY A 62 -6.17 25.67 -15.71
C GLY A 62 -4.95 25.59 -14.79
N LEU A 63 -4.51 24.40 -14.40
CA LEU A 63 -3.32 24.23 -13.57
C LEU A 63 -2.07 24.48 -14.41
N SER A 64 -1.16 25.31 -13.90
CA SER A 64 0.12 25.54 -14.58
C SER A 64 0.98 24.27 -14.63
N ALA A 65 1.88 24.17 -15.63
CA ALA A 65 2.78 23.02 -15.74
C ALA A 65 3.65 22.82 -14.50
N GLN A 66 4.03 23.91 -13.82
CA GLN A 66 4.80 23.87 -12.58
C GLN A 66 3.99 23.32 -11.40
N ALA A 67 2.68 23.60 -11.37
CA ALA A 67 1.78 23.13 -10.31
C ALA A 67 1.16 21.76 -10.59
N ALA A 68 1.30 21.25 -11.81
CA ALA A 68 0.68 19.99 -12.24
C ALA A 68 1.06 18.78 -11.34
N GLY A 69 2.30 18.71 -10.88
CA GLY A 69 2.77 17.69 -9.95
C GLY A 69 2.08 17.71 -8.58
N LEU A 70 1.45 18.84 -8.18
CA LEU A 70 0.73 18.93 -6.91
C LEU A 70 -0.45 17.94 -6.81
N MET A 71 -1.06 17.56 -7.93
CA MET A 71 -2.13 16.55 -7.96
C MET A 71 -1.65 15.23 -7.33
N VAL A 72 -0.49 14.75 -7.76
CA VAL A 72 0.10 13.52 -7.24
C VAL A 72 0.64 13.74 -5.82
N THR A 73 1.31 14.85 -5.58
CA THR A 73 1.87 15.18 -4.26
C THR A 73 0.79 15.24 -3.19
N LEU A 74 -0.34 15.92 -3.43
CA LEU A 74 -1.43 16.01 -2.46
C LEU A 74 -2.12 14.65 -2.23
N THR A 75 -2.29 13.84 -3.28
CA THR A 75 -2.79 12.48 -3.11
C THR A 75 -1.87 11.66 -2.18
N GLN A 76 -0.55 11.77 -2.34
CA GLN A 76 0.42 11.05 -1.49
C GLN A 76 0.48 11.64 -0.07
N ILE A 77 0.35 12.95 0.09
CA ILE A 77 0.24 13.59 1.41
C ILE A 77 -1.02 13.10 2.14
N GLY A 78 -2.18 13.12 1.46
CA GLY A 78 -3.42 12.58 2.02
C GLY A 78 -3.28 11.12 2.46
N TYR A 79 -2.68 10.29 1.60
CA TYR A 79 -2.42 8.90 1.92
C TYR A 79 -1.50 8.73 3.13
N THR A 80 -0.43 9.53 3.22
CA THR A 80 0.49 9.51 4.37
C THR A 80 -0.21 9.91 5.67
N ILE A 81 -1.04 10.96 5.64
CA ILE A 81 -1.86 11.38 6.80
C ILE A 81 -2.80 10.23 7.19
N GLY A 82 -3.45 9.60 6.23
CA GLY A 82 -4.32 8.45 6.48
C GLY A 82 -3.59 7.25 7.08
N LEU A 83 -2.40 6.93 6.59
CA LEU A 83 -1.55 5.86 7.14
C LEU A 83 -1.17 6.13 8.60
N LEU A 84 -0.87 7.37 8.94
CA LEU A 84 -0.45 7.74 10.30
C LEU A 84 -1.63 7.80 11.26
N PHE A 85 -2.79 8.29 10.85
CA PHE A 85 -3.89 8.61 11.74
C PHE A 85 -5.13 7.72 11.59
N ILE A 86 -5.42 7.20 10.40
CA ILE A 86 -6.62 6.37 10.17
C ILE A 86 -6.30 4.88 10.31
N VAL A 87 -5.19 4.39 9.75
CA VAL A 87 -4.87 2.96 9.81
C VAL A 87 -4.78 2.43 11.24
N PRO A 88 -4.15 3.14 12.21
CA PRO A 88 -4.12 2.70 13.61
C PRO A 88 -5.51 2.62 14.28
N LEU A 89 -6.52 3.33 13.77
CA LEU A 89 -7.89 3.18 14.25
C LEU A 89 -8.45 1.77 13.98
N GLY A 90 -7.88 1.03 13.02
CA GLY A 90 -8.22 -0.36 12.77
C GLY A 90 -7.97 -1.30 13.96
N ASP A 91 -7.10 -0.91 14.89
CA ASP A 91 -6.84 -1.64 16.14
C ASP A 91 -7.79 -1.25 17.29
N LEU A 92 -8.61 -0.21 17.10
CA LEU A 92 -9.50 0.35 18.13
C LEU A 92 -10.97 0.31 17.75
N LEU A 93 -11.29 0.43 16.47
CA LEU A 93 -12.65 0.52 15.95
C LEU A 93 -13.06 -0.74 15.22
N GLU A 94 -14.37 -0.93 15.03
CA GLU A 94 -14.90 -1.99 14.19
C GLU A 94 -14.35 -1.86 12.77
N ASN A 95 -13.53 -2.84 12.36
CA ASN A 95 -12.81 -2.79 11.08
C ASN A 95 -13.74 -2.66 9.87
N ARG A 96 -14.87 -3.37 9.84
CA ARG A 96 -15.82 -3.30 8.72
C ARG A 96 -16.41 -1.90 8.55
N ARG A 97 -16.82 -1.24 9.65
CA ARG A 97 -17.33 0.15 9.61
C ARG A 97 -16.25 1.11 9.17
N LEU A 98 -15.04 0.97 9.69
CA LEU A 98 -13.91 1.83 9.33
C LEU A 98 -13.57 1.73 7.85
N ILE A 99 -13.47 0.51 7.31
CA ILE A 99 -13.20 0.27 5.89
C ILE A 99 -14.30 0.87 5.02
N VAL A 100 -15.58 0.56 5.32
CA VAL A 100 -16.71 1.05 4.52
C VAL A 100 -16.82 2.57 4.57
N SER A 101 -16.63 3.21 5.72
CA SER A 101 -16.66 4.67 5.83
C SER A 101 -15.53 5.33 5.03
N ALA A 102 -14.32 4.76 5.07
CA ALA A 102 -13.21 5.24 4.25
C ALA A 102 -13.48 5.10 2.75
N LEU A 103 -14.13 4.01 2.31
CA LEU A 103 -14.51 3.81 0.91
C LEU A 103 -15.59 4.81 0.45
N VAL A 104 -16.61 5.03 1.27
CA VAL A 104 -17.64 6.05 0.98
C VAL A 104 -17.01 7.44 0.85
N PHE A 105 -16.12 7.78 1.78
CA PHE A 105 -15.38 9.04 1.73
C PHE A 105 -14.51 9.15 0.46
N THR A 106 -13.79 8.08 0.10
CA THR A 106 -12.99 8.03 -1.14
C THR A 106 -13.85 8.20 -2.38
N SER A 107 -14.99 7.49 -2.43
CA SER A 107 -15.91 7.59 -3.56
C SER A 107 -16.47 9.02 -3.74
N MET A 108 -16.85 9.68 -2.63
CA MET A 108 -17.29 11.08 -2.68
C MET A 108 -16.17 12.01 -3.17
N ALA A 109 -14.95 11.82 -2.69
CA ALA A 109 -13.79 12.59 -3.13
C ALA A 109 -13.50 12.39 -4.63
N MET A 110 -13.63 11.15 -5.13
CA MET A 110 -13.46 10.84 -6.55
C MET A 110 -14.57 11.44 -7.41
N LEU A 111 -15.81 11.43 -6.92
CA LEU A 111 -16.92 12.08 -7.61
C LEU A 111 -16.71 13.61 -7.70
N ILE A 112 -16.24 14.23 -6.60
CA ILE A 112 -15.87 15.65 -6.59
C ILE A 112 -14.73 15.91 -7.59
N ALA A 113 -13.70 15.05 -7.64
CA ALA A 113 -12.64 15.14 -8.62
C ALA A 113 -13.19 15.04 -10.04
N ALA A 114 -14.06 14.08 -10.32
CA ALA A 114 -14.68 13.87 -11.63
C ALA A 114 -15.53 15.08 -12.09
N LEU A 115 -16.17 15.79 -11.18
CA LEU A 115 -17.03 16.95 -11.48
C LEU A 115 -16.29 18.28 -11.36
N SER A 116 -14.99 18.26 -11.01
CA SER A 116 -14.23 19.48 -10.78
C SER A 116 -13.94 20.22 -12.09
N THR A 117 -14.18 21.54 -12.06
CA THR A 117 -13.85 22.47 -13.14
C THR A 117 -12.73 23.44 -12.75
N SER A 118 -12.26 23.38 -11.52
CA SER A 118 -11.21 24.25 -10.99
C SER A 118 -10.06 23.45 -10.38
N ALA A 119 -8.85 23.99 -10.51
CA ALA A 119 -7.63 23.40 -9.95
C ALA A 119 -7.75 23.14 -8.44
N TRP A 120 -8.23 24.11 -7.68
CA TRP A 120 -8.33 24.01 -6.21
C TRP A 120 -9.26 22.90 -5.76
N LEU A 121 -10.41 22.76 -6.43
CA LEU A 121 -11.36 21.70 -6.09
C LEU A 121 -10.79 20.32 -6.41
N PHE A 122 -10.10 20.18 -7.55
CA PHE A 122 -9.42 18.92 -7.89
C PHE A 122 -8.30 18.61 -6.89
N LEU A 123 -7.47 19.59 -6.52
CA LEU A 123 -6.38 19.39 -5.56
C LEU A 123 -6.88 18.99 -4.16
N ALA A 124 -7.97 19.61 -3.70
CA ALA A 124 -8.61 19.23 -2.44
C ALA A 124 -9.18 17.80 -2.51
N ALA A 125 -9.83 17.46 -3.64
CA ALA A 125 -10.32 16.12 -3.89
C ALA A 125 -9.18 15.09 -3.96
N ALA A 126 -8.04 15.42 -4.57
CA ALA A 126 -6.86 14.57 -4.65
C ALA A 126 -6.30 14.24 -3.25
N LEU A 127 -6.21 15.23 -2.36
CA LEU A 127 -5.84 15.02 -0.96
C LEU A 127 -6.83 14.06 -0.26
N ALA A 128 -8.13 14.28 -0.45
CA ALA A 128 -9.18 13.46 0.14
C ALA A 128 -9.18 12.02 -0.40
N ILE A 129 -8.94 11.83 -1.72
CA ILE A 129 -8.78 10.50 -2.34
C ILE A 129 -7.63 9.75 -1.66
N GLY A 130 -6.48 10.42 -1.47
CA GLY A 130 -5.35 9.84 -0.75
C GLY A 130 -5.73 9.40 0.66
N LEU A 131 -6.36 10.31 1.41
CA LEU A 131 -6.75 10.07 2.81
C LEU A 131 -7.67 8.86 2.98
N GLY A 132 -8.64 8.66 2.09
CA GLY A 132 -9.59 7.55 2.18
C GLY A 132 -9.05 6.23 1.60
N SER A 133 -8.10 6.28 0.66
CA SER A 133 -7.53 5.08 0.01
C SER A 133 -6.67 4.22 0.95
N VAL A 134 -6.44 4.65 2.19
CA VAL A 134 -5.76 3.86 3.22
C VAL A 134 -6.54 2.63 3.68
N ALA A 135 -7.83 2.50 3.30
CA ALA A 135 -8.63 1.32 3.56
C ALA A 135 -7.95 0.02 3.06
N ALA A 136 -7.17 0.07 1.98
CA ALA A 136 -6.37 -1.05 1.48
C ALA A 136 -5.37 -1.57 2.53
N GLN A 137 -4.78 -0.68 3.32
CA GLN A 137 -3.81 -1.03 4.37
C GLN A 137 -4.47 -1.61 5.62
N ILE A 138 -5.76 -1.35 5.82
CA ILE A 138 -6.56 -1.96 6.90
C ILE A 138 -6.98 -3.38 6.50
N LEU A 139 -7.22 -3.63 5.21
CA LEU A 139 -7.61 -4.95 4.69
C LEU A 139 -6.51 -6.01 4.87
N VAL A 140 -5.22 -5.65 4.77
CA VAL A 140 -4.10 -6.58 4.90
C VAL A 140 -4.03 -7.21 6.30
N PRO A 141 -3.94 -6.45 7.41
CA PRO A 141 -3.99 -7.03 8.75
C PRO A 141 -5.35 -7.68 9.06
N PHE A 142 -6.45 -7.17 8.51
CA PHE A 142 -7.76 -7.80 8.65
C PHE A 142 -7.78 -9.22 8.06
N ALA A 143 -7.20 -9.41 6.86
CA ALA A 143 -7.03 -10.74 6.26
C ALA A 143 -6.15 -11.67 7.10
N ALA A 144 -5.07 -11.13 7.68
CA ALA A 144 -4.19 -11.89 8.57
C ALA A 144 -4.93 -12.40 9.82
N HIS A 145 -5.84 -11.58 10.37
CA HIS A 145 -6.63 -11.96 11.54
C HIS A 145 -7.74 -12.98 11.25
N LEU A 146 -8.25 -13.01 10.02
CA LEU A 146 -9.25 -13.99 9.59
C LEU A 146 -8.64 -15.35 9.22
N SER A 147 -7.33 -15.46 9.14
CA SER A 147 -6.60 -16.64 8.67
C SER A 147 -6.03 -17.43 9.85
N LYS A 148 -6.03 -18.77 9.73
CA LYS A 148 -5.29 -19.65 10.64
C LYS A 148 -3.79 -19.30 10.61
N GLU A 149 -3.10 -19.56 11.69
CA GLU A 149 -1.66 -19.28 11.81
C GLU A 149 -0.84 -19.96 10.71
N SER A 150 -1.19 -21.20 10.37
CA SER A 150 -0.55 -22.02 9.34
C SER A 150 -0.72 -21.46 7.91
N THR A 151 -1.82 -20.76 7.61
CA THR A 151 -2.14 -20.22 6.26
C THR A 151 -2.03 -18.70 6.16
N ARG A 152 -1.80 -18.01 7.29
CA ARG A 152 -1.76 -16.54 7.39
C ARG A 152 -0.82 -15.90 6.39
N GLY A 153 0.40 -16.43 6.25
CA GLY A 153 1.39 -15.91 5.31
C GLY A 153 0.93 -15.99 3.86
N GLN A 154 0.30 -17.10 3.48
CA GLN A 154 -0.24 -17.28 2.11
C GLN A 154 -1.41 -16.32 1.83
N THR A 155 -2.31 -16.15 2.80
CA THR A 155 -3.45 -15.24 2.68
C THR A 155 -3.00 -13.80 2.54
N VAL A 156 -2.13 -13.34 3.42
CA VAL A 156 -1.53 -11.99 3.34
C VAL A 156 -0.81 -11.80 2.01
N GLY A 157 -0.03 -12.79 1.57
CA GLY A 157 0.66 -12.77 0.30
C GLY A 157 -0.29 -12.56 -0.90
N LYS A 158 -1.43 -13.27 -0.93
CA LYS A 158 -2.45 -13.12 -1.98
C LYS A 158 -3.10 -11.73 -1.96
N VAL A 159 -3.43 -11.19 -0.78
CA VAL A 159 -4.04 -9.85 -0.65
C VAL A 159 -3.06 -8.77 -1.10
N VAL A 160 -1.81 -8.87 -0.70
CA VAL A 160 -0.73 -7.97 -1.12
C VAL A 160 -0.45 -8.07 -2.62
N SER A 161 -0.51 -9.28 -3.20
CA SER A 161 -0.39 -9.45 -4.66
C SER A 161 -1.50 -8.72 -5.40
N GLY A 162 -2.72 -8.76 -4.87
CA GLY A 162 -3.85 -7.98 -5.41
C GLY A 162 -3.58 -6.47 -5.34
N LEU A 163 -3.07 -5.99 -4.21
CA LEU A 163 -2.69 -4.59 -4.02
C LEU A 163 -1.62 -4.16 -5.04
N LEU A 164 -0.57 -4.95 -5.23
CA LEU A 164 0.50 -4.67 -6.20
C LEU A 164 -0.04 -4.66 -7.63
N LEU A 165 -0.88 -5.63 -7.98
CA LEU A 165 -1.52 -5.69 -9.30
C LEU A 165 -2.37 -4.44 -9.56
N GLY A 166 -3.15 -3.99 -8.56
CA GLY A 166 -3.94 -2.76 -8.65
C GLY A 166 -3.07 -1.52 -8.88
N THR A 167 -1.96 -1.41 -8.15
CA THR A 167 -0.99 -0.33 -8.33
C THR A 167 -0.46 -0.24 -9.76
N MET A 168 -0.23 -1.39 -10.40
CA MET A 168 0.33 -1.47 -11.74
C MET A 168 -0.69 -1.25 -12.83
N LEU A 169 -1.84 -1.89 -12.70
CA LEU A 169 -2.91 -1.76 -13.69
C LEU A 169 -3.55 -0.37 -13.69
N ALA A 170 -3.48 0.37 -12.61
CA ALA A 170 -4.10 1.68 -12.47
C ALA A 170 -3.71 2.64 -13.59
N ARG A 171 -2.41 2.73 -13.91
CA ARG A 171 -1.88 3.67 -14.90
C ARG A 171 -2.31 3.34 -16.32
N PRO A 172 -2.06 2.12 -16.85
CA PRO A 172 -2.48 1.78 -18.21
C PRO A 172 -4.00 1.82 -18.38
N VAL A 173 -4.76 1.36 -17.39
CA VAL A 173 -6.22 1.39 -17.44
C VAL A 173 -6.75 2.82 -17.45
N ALA A 174 -6.24 3.70 -16.58
CA ALA A 174 -6.65 5.11 -16.55
C ALA A 174 -6.32 5.82 -17.85
N SER A 175 -5.10 5.60 -18.38
CA SER A 175 -4.66 6.23 -19.62
C SER A 175 -5.46 5.75 -20.83
N LEU A 176 -5.70 4.43 -20.93
CA LEU A 176 -6.49 3.84 -22.01
C LEU A 176 -7.94 4.33 -21.97
N LEU A 177 -8.57 4.28 -20.79
CA LEU A 177 -9.95 4.73 -20.63
C LEU A 177 -10.10 6.22 -20.95
N ALA A 178 -9.14 7.05 -20.56
CA ALA A 178 -9.15 8.48 -20.85
C ALA A 178 -8.96 8.80 -22.35
N ASP A 179 -8.26 7.95 -23.09
CA ASP A 179 -8.08 8.12 -24.54
C ASP A 179 -9.39 7.88 -25.32
N TYR A 180 -10.16 6.87 -24.92
CA TYR A 180 -11.45 6.55 -25.53
C TYR A 180 -12.61 7.41 -25.04
N THR A 181 -12.44 8.08 -23.89
CA THR A 181 -13.49 8.88 -23.26
C THR A 181 -12.94 10.26 -22.83
N ASN A 182 -12.74 10.43 -21.55
CA ASN A 182 -12.06 11.57 -20.94
C ASN A 182 -11.68 11.25 -19.48
N TRP A 183 -10.87 12.08 -18.84
CA TRP A 183 -10.44 11.89 -17.47
C TRP A 183 -11.58 11.96 -16.42
N HIS A 184 -12.67 12.69 -16.70
CA HIS A 184 -13.86 12.75 -15.83
C HIS A 184 -14.50 11.36 -15.68
N VAL A 185 -14.58 10.62 -16.80
CA VAL A 185 -15.12 9.24 -16.81
C VAL A 185 -14.25 8.29 -16.01
N VAL A 186 -12.92 8.48 -16.01
CA VAL A 186 -12.01 7.66 -15.20
C VAL A 186 -12.33 7.82 -13.71
N PHE A 187 -12.40 9.05 -13.21
CA PHE A 187 -12.70 9.30 -11.79
C PHE A 187 -14.15 8.97 -11.41
N GLY A 188 -15.10 9.31 -12.29
CA GLY A 188 -16.53 8.98 -12.08
C GLY A 188 -16.79 7.48 -12.08
N GLY A 189 -16.21 6.75 -13.02
CA GLY A 189 -16.31 5.29 -13.09
C GLY A 189 -15.65 4.61 -11.90
N ALA A 190 -14.47 5.09 -11.50
CA ALA A 190 -13.79 4.59 -10.32
C ALA A 190 -14.59 4.89 -9.04
N SER A 191 -15.23 6.06 -8.92
CA SER A 191 -16.15 6.37 -7.81
C SER A 191 -17.28 5.34 -7.74
N ALA A 192 -17.93 5.01 -8.87
CA ALA A 192 -18.98 4.01 -8.92
C ALA A 192 -18.47 2.61 -8.50
N VAL A 193 -17.30 2.20 -8.98
CA VAL A 193 -16.66 0.94 -8.60
C VAL A 193 -16.40 0.88 -7.09
N ILE A 194 -15.91 1.97 -6.47
CA ILE A 194 -15.67 2.04 -5.03
C ILE A 194 -16.98 2.01 -4.23
N VAL A 195 -18.09 2.59 -4.71
CA VAL A 195 -19.40 2.45 -4.08
C VAL A 195 -19.86 0.99 -4.10
N ILE A 196 -19.79 0.33 -5.26
CA ILE A 196 -20.12 -1.09 -5.38
C ILE A 196 -19.27 -1.92 -4.42
N LEU A 197 -17.96 -1.65 -4.40
CA LEU A 197 -17.03 -2.33 -3.50
C LEU A 197 -17.40 -2.11 -2.02
N ALA A 198 -17.76 -0.88 -1.63
CA ALA A 198 -18.20 -0.56 -0.27
C ALA A 198 -19.44 -1.39 0.13
N VAL A 199 -20.42 -1.52 -0.77
CA VAL A 199 -21.61 -2.35 -0.55
C VAL A 199 -21.23 -3.82 -0.42
N VAL A 200 -20.43 -4.36 -1.35
CA VAL A 200 -19.96 -5.75 -1.32
C VAL A 200 -19.22 -6.06 -0.03
N LEU A 201 -18.29 -5.21 0.38
CA LEU A 201 -17.53 -5.40 1.62
C LEU A 201 -18.44 -5.24 2.86
N ARG A 202 -19.41 -4.32 2.83
CA ARG A 202 -20.37 -4.14 3.94
C ARG A 202 -21.20 -5.40 4.21
N VAL A 203 -21.53 -6.14 3.15
CA VAL A 203 -22.34 -7.37 3.23
C VAL A 203 -21.48 -8.58 3.60
N ASN A 204 -20.29 -8.70 2.99
CA ASN A 204 -19.48 -9.93 3.09
C ASN A 204 -18.47 -9.92 4.24
N LEU A 205 -17.98 -8.75 4.70
CA LEU A 205 -17.00 -8.73 5.77
C LEU A 205 -17.63 -9.08 7.11
N PRO A 206 -17.04 -9.99 7.91
CA PRO A 206 -17.46 -10.23 9.28
C PRO A 206 -17.23 -8.99 10.16
N VAL A 207 -18.07 -8.86 11.18
CA VAL A 207 -17.89 -7.82 12.21
C VAL A 207 -16.71 -8.22 13.08
N ARG A 208 -15.69 -7.36 13.14
CA ARG A 208 -14.56 -7.54 14.04
C ARG A 208 -14.36 -6.24 14.82
N VAL A 209 -14.57 -6.36 16.13
CA VAL A 209 -14.25 -5.30 17.09
C VAL A 209 -12.96 -5.72 17.79
N PRO A 210 -11.88 -4.96 17.66
CA PRO A 210 -10.64 -5.25 18.38
C PRO A 210 -10.85 -5.14 19.89
N THR A 211 -10.23 -6.03 20.65
CA THR A 211 -10.28 -6.07 22.11
C THR A 211 -9.08 -5.37 22.76
N ALA A 212 -8.40 -4.49 22.04
CA ALA A 212 -7.20 -3.84 22.55
C ALA A 212 -7.55 -2.86 23.70
N PRO A 213 -6.96 -3.00 24.91
CA PRO A 213 -7.24 -2.12 26.05
C PRO A 213 -6.50 -0.77 25.96
N MET A 214 -6.11 -0.34 24.76
CA MET A 214 -5.26 0.83 24.54
C MET A 214 -6.08 2.02 24.02
N SER A 215 -5.88 3.20 24.57
CA SER A 215 -6.48 4.44 24.04
C SER A 215 -5.69 4.95 22.83
N TYR A 216 -6.36 5.68 21.93
CA TYR A 216 -5.74 6.24 20.73
C TYR A 216 -4.48 7.09 21.00
N PRO A 217 -4.44 8.00 22.01
CA PRO A 217 -3.22 8.74 22.33
C PRO A 217 -2.05 7.84 22.76
N LYS A 218 -2.32 6.75 23.51
CA LYS A 218 -1.29 5.77 23.87
C LYS A 218 -0.75 5.03 22.66
N LEU A 219 -1.64 4.67 21.72
CA LEU A 219 -1.24 4.04 20.47
C LEU A 219 -0.33 4.96 19.64
N MET A 220 -0.71 6.24 19.48
CA MET A 220 0.12 7.23 18.80
C MET A 220 1.46 7.45 19.51
N GLY A 221 1.44 7.53 20.84
CA GLY A 221 2.67 7.63 21.66
C GLY A 221 3.59 6.41 21.45
N SER A 222 3.04 5.19 21.35
CA SER A 222 3.84 3.99 21.10
C SER A 222 4.51 3.99 19.73
N LEU A 223 3.81 4.46 18.68
CA LEU A 223 4.40 4.63 17.34
C LEU A 223 5.52 5.65 17.35
N TRP A 224 5.33 6.78 18.04
CA TRP A 224 6.37 7.80 18.19
C TRP A 224 7.59 7.26 18.95
N THR A 225 7.36 6.55 20.05
CA THR A 225 8.44 5.91 20.81
C THR A 225 9.20 4.91 19.95
N LEU A 226 8.50 4.04 19.21
CA LEU A 226 9.12 3.07 18.31
C LEU A 226 9.98 3.77 17.25
N PHE A 227 9.49 4.82 16.64
CA PHE A 227 10.23 5.60 15.64
C PHE A 227 11.49 6.26 16.22
N THR A 228 11.39 6.84 17.42
CA THR A 228 12.51 7.55 18.05
C THR A 228 13.56 6.62 18.64
N THR A 229 13.15 5.46 19.17
CA THR A 229 14.04 4.52 19.86
C THR A 229 14.70 3.48 18.93
N THR A 230 14.18 3.31 17.68
CA THR A 230 14.66 2.26 16.77
C THR A 230 15.42 2.85 15.57
N PRO A 231 16.77 3.01 15.64
CA PRO A 231 17.56 3.59 14.55
C PRO A 231 17.46 2.80 13.24
N VAL A 232 17.34 1.47 13.33
CA VAL A 232 17.21 0.59 12.16
C VAL A 232 15.92 0.91 11.40
N LEU A 233 14.80 1.10 12.11
CA LEU A 233 13.52 1.49 11.51
C LEU A 233 13.62 2.81 10.75
N ARG A 234 14.23 3.83 11.38
CA ARG A 234 14.43 5.16 10.74
C ARG A 234 15.26 5.07 9.48
N ARG A 235 16.34 4.28 9.51
CA ARG A 235 17.22 4.10 8.35
C ARG A 235 16.48 3.42 7.19
N HIS A 236 15.76 2.34 7.45
CA HIS A 236 14.96 1.67 6.44
C HIS A 236 13.82 2.55 5.91
N ALA A 237 13.14 3.29 6.79
CA ALA A 237 12.13 4.26 6.40
C ALA A 237 12.70 5.33 5.47
N ALA A 238 13.90 5.85 5.74
CA ALA A 238 14.56 6.84 4.88
C ALA A 238 14.93 6.26 3.51
N TYR A 239 15.47 5.04 3.44
CA TYR A 239 15.75 4.38 2.15
C TYR A 239 14.48 4.17 1.33
N HIS A 240 13.43 3.70 2.00
CA HIS A 240 12.15 3.47 1.35
C HIS A 240 11.49 4.77 0.88
N ALA A 241 11.55 5.82 1.68
CA ALA A 241 11.05 7.15 1.32
C ALA A 241 11.78 7.73 0.11
N GLY A 242 13.11 7.61 0.05
CA GLY A 242 13.92 8.05 -1.08
C GLY A 242 13.54 7.31 -2.37
N LEU A 243 13.44 5.99 -2.29
CA LEU A 243 13.09 5.16 -3.45
C LEU A 243 11.64 5.40 -3.92
N PHE A 244 10.70 5.53 -2.98
CA PHE A 244 9.30 5.85 -3.31
C PHE A 244 9.15 7.26 -3.90
N GLY A 245 9.91 8.23 -3.38
CA GLY A 245 9.96 9.58 -3.94
C GLY A 245 10.46 9.56 -5.39
N ALA A 246 11.55 8.85 -5.66
CA ALA A 246 12.08 8.68 -7.01
C ALA A 246 11.07 7.97 -7.93
N PHE A 247 10.44 6.89 -7.46
CA PHE A 247 9.38 6.18 -8.17
C PHE A 247 8.20 7.10 -8.52
N SER A 248 7.71 7.88 -7.56
CA SER A 248 6.61 8.81 -7.77
C SER A 248 6.98 9.92 -8.76
N LEU A 249 8.22 10.44 -8.68
CA LEU A 249 8.73 11.43 -9.60
C LEU A 249 8.78 10.88 -11.04
N PHE A 250 9.35 9.69 -11.23
CA PHE A 250 9.44 9.03 -12.54
C PHE A 250 8.06 8.88 -13.18
N TRP A 251 7.12 8.27 -12.47
CA TRP A 251 5.77 8.00 -12.99
C TRP A 251 4.88 9.24 -13.09
N THR A 252 5.28 10.37 -12.53
CA THR A 252 4.59 11.66 -12.71
C THR A 252 5.15 12.42 -13.91
N VAL A 253 6.47 12.50 -14.04
CA VAL A 253 7.13 13.32 -15.08
C VAL A 253 7.15 12.61 -16.42
N THR A 254 7.37 11.29 -16.44
CA THR A 254 7.52 10.54 -17.70
C THR A 254 6.27 10.60 -18.59
N PRO A 255 5.03 10.39 -18.10
CA PRO A 255 3.84 10.56 -18.93
C PRO A 255 3.70 11.96 -19.53
N MET A 256 4.00 13.00 -18.75
CA MET A 256 3.98 14.41 -19.25
C MET A 256 5.02 14.61 -20.37
N MET A 257 6.22 14.05 -20.18
CA MET A 257 7.28 14.13 -21.18
C MET A 257 6.92 13.35 -22.45
N LEU A 258 6.31 12.16 -22.33
CA LEU A 258 5.87 11.34 -23.45
C LEU A 258 4.74 12.01 -24.26
N ALA A 259 3.83 12.73 -23.59
CA ALA A 259 2.79 13.53 -24.25
C ALA A 259 3.36 14.82 -24.88
N GLY A 260 4.53 15.28 -24.43
CA GLY A 260 5.14 16.54 -24.83
C GLY A 260 5.67 16.55 -26.29
N PRO A 261 6.21 17.73 -26.74
CA PRO A 261 6.56 17.98 -28.15
C PRO A 261 7.67 17.09 -28.70
N ARG A 262 8.42 16.38 -27.87
CA ARG A 262 9.48 15.48 -28.32
C ARG A 262 8.95 14.11 -28.77
N PHE A 263 7.94 13.58 -28.09
CA PHE A 263 7.45 12.22 -28.32
C PHE A 263 6.05 12.19 -28.95
N HIS A 264 5.18 13.14 -28.61
CA HIS A 264 3.80 13.24 -29.11
C HIS A 264 3.00 11.94 -28.97
N LEU A 265 3.18 11.20 -27.85
CA LEU A 265 2.41 9.99 -27.61
C LEU A 265 0.98 10.35 -27.16
N SER A 266 0.00 9.61 -27.73
CA SER A 266 -1.39 9.62 -27.26
C SER A 266 -1.51 8.98 -25.86
N GLN A 267 -2.65 9.08 -25.23
CA GLN A 267 -2.91 8.39 -23.96
C GLN A 267 -2.81 6.86 -24.13
N THR A 268 -3.21 6.29 -25.29
CA THR A 268 -2.97 4.88 -25.63
C THR A 268 -1.46 4.57 -25.68
N GLY A 269 -0.64 5.43 -26.26
CA GLY A 269 0.82 5.26 -26.26
C GLY A 269 1.42 5.23 -24.85
N ILE A 270 0.92 6.14 -23.98
CA ILE A 270 1.31 6.17 -22.56
C ILE A 270 0.82 4.91 -21.81
N ALA A 271 -0.38 4.41 -22.13
CA ALA A 271 -0.90 3.16 -21.57
C ALA A 271 -0.01 1.96 -21.92
N ILE A 272 0.41 1.85 -23.20
CA ILE A 272 1.33 0.79 -23.67
C ILE A 272 2.67 0.90 -22.93
N PHE A 273 3.22 2.11 -22.82
CA PHE A 273 4.45 2.37 -22.06
C PHE A 273 4.34 1.90 -20.61
N ALA A 274 3.24 2.27 -19.92
CA ALA A 274 3.00 1.86 -18.55
C ALA A 274 2.81 0.34 -18.40
N SER A 275 2.19 -0.30 -19.40
CA SER A 275 2.00 -1.76 -19.41
C SER A 275 3.32 -2.50 -19.57
N VAL A 276 4.25 -1.97 -20.34
CA VAL A 276 5.59 -2.57 -20.49
C VAL A 276 6.39 -2.45 -19.20
N GLY A 277 6.27 -1.34 -18.46
CA GLY A 277 6.89 -1.17 -17.14
C GLY A 277 6.48 -2.26 -16.15
N MET A 278 5.23 -2.74 -16.23
CA MET A 278 4.73 -3.85 -15.38
C MET A 278 5.57 -5.13 -15.47
N ALA A 279 6.27 -5.36 -16.58
CA ALA A 279 7.18 -6.52 -16.73
C ALA A 279 8.27 -6.54 -15.64
N GLY A 280 8.63 -5.39 -15.08
CA GLY A 280 9.57 -5.28 -13.97
C GLY A 280 9.13 -6.03 -12.70
N THR A 281 7.81 -6.18 -12.48
CA THR A 281 7.29 -6.91 -11.30
C THR A 281 7.52 -8.41 -11.33
N ILE A 282 7.80 -8.98 -12.48
CA ILE A 282 8.21 -10.41 -12.60
C ILE A 282 9.50 -10.65 -11.79
N ALA A 283 10.29 -9.61 -11.52
CA ALA A 283 11.47 -9.69 -10.67
C ALA A 283 11.19 -9.80 -9.16
N SER A 284 9.96 -9.53 -8.70
CA SER A 284 9.60 -9.66 -7.27
C SER A 284 9.95 -11.02 -6.64
N PRO A 285 9.67 -12.16 -7.28
CA PRO A 285 10.07 -13.46 -6.75
C PRO A 285 11.60 -13.66 -6.70
N ILE A 286 12.33 -13.06 -7.64
CA ILE A 286 13.80 -13.12 -7.67
C ILE A 286 14.38 -12.36 -6.49
N ALA A 287 13.83 -11.19 -6.21
CA ALA A 287 14.22 -10.37 -5.07
C ALA A 287 13.90 -11.02 -3.72
N GLY A 288 12.76 -11.71 -3.60
CA GLY A 288 12.43 -12.52 -2.43
C GLY A 288 13.50 -13.58 -2.16
N ARG A 289 13.92 -14.32 -3.19
CA ARG A 289 14.98 -15.33 -3.07
C ARG A 289 16.35 -14.75 -2.67
N LEU A 290 16.69 -13.56 -3.18
CA LEU A 290 17.91 -12.85 -2.78
C LEU A 290 17.85 -12.40 -1.32
N ALA A 291 16.68 -12.00 -0.84
CA ALA A 291 16.42 -11.69 0.55
C ALA A 291 16.64 -12.90 1.47
N ASP A 292 16.03 -14.02 1.10
CA ASP A 292 16.12 -15.27 1.85
C ASP A 292 17.56 -15.83 1.92
N SER A 293 18.37 -15.53 0.88
CA SER A 293 19.79 -15.89 0.83
C SER A 293 20.72 -14.94 1.60
N GLY A 294 20.19 -13.95 2.34
CA GLY A 294 20.97 -13.02 3.17
C GLY A 294 21.62 -11.85 2.42
N HIS A 295 21.38 -11.70 1.12
CA HIS A 295 22.00 -10.65 0.27
C HIS A 295 21.18 -9.34 0.23
N THR A 296 20.41 -9.06 1.29
CA THR A 296 19.53 -7.89 1.40
C THR A 296 20.23 -6.55 1.16
N LEU A 297 21.44 -6.38 1.71
CA LEU A 297 22.18 -5.13 1.60
C LEU A 297 22.62 -4.86 0.16
N ILE A 298 23.11 -5.89 -0.52
CA ILE A 298 23.56 -5.81 -1.92
C ILE A 298 22.35 -5.54 -2.84
N ALA A 299 21.25 -6.24 -2.62
CA ALA A 299 20.02 -6.03 -3.39
C ALA A 299 19.46 -4.62 -3.22
N THR A 300 19.45 -4.08 -2.01
CA THR A 300 19.03 -2.70 -1.73
C THR A 300 19.96 -1.67 -2.37
N ALA A 301 21.28 -1.86 -2.27
CA ALA A 301 22.26 -0.97 -2.87
C ALA A 301 22.13 -0.99 -4.41
N ALA A 302 21.99 -2.17 -5.02
CA ALA A 302 21.78 -2.33 -6.45
C ALA A 302 20.49 -1.63 -6.92
N ALA A 303 19.39 -1.77 -6.18
CA ALA A 303 18.13 -1.11 -6.48
C ALA A 303 18.24 0.43 -6.45
N LEU A 304 18.97 0.97 -5.47
CA LEU A 304 19.22 2.42 -5.36
C LEU A 304 20.09 2.93 -6.50
N ILE A 305 21.19 2.21 -6.84
CA ILE A 305 22.09 2.58 -7.93
C ILE A 305 21.35 2.53 -9.27
N LEU A 306 20.57 1.47 -9.51
CA LEU A 306 19.73 1.35 -10.71
C LEU A 306 18.70 2.47 -10.78
N GLY A 307 18.04 2.81 -9.68
CA GLY A 307 17.10 3.93 -9.62
C GLY A 307 17.73 5.26 -10.02
N VAL A 308 18.96 5.54 -9.59
CA VAL A 308 19.70 6.74 -9.99
C VAL A 308 20.10 6.68 -11.47
N ALA A 309 20.61 5.54 -11.94
CA ALA A 309 21.05 5.35 -13.34
C ALA A 309 19.90 5.56 -14.34
N VAL A 310 18.69 5.11 -13.99
CA VAL A 310 17.47 5.26 -14.78
C VAL A 310 17.14 6.73 -15.07
N PHE A 311 17.38 7.64 -14.12
CA PHE A 311 17.16 9.07 -14.34
C PHE A 311 18.27 9.71 -15.18
N ALA A 312 19.50 9.22 -15.08
CA ALA A 312 20.64 9.79 -15.78
C ALA A 312 20.64 9.45 -17.28
N LEU A 313 20.36 8.19 -17.62
CA LEU A 313 20.48 7.69 -19.00
C LEU A 313 19.68 8.47 -20.05
N PRO A 314 18.38 8.81 -19.87
CA PRO A 314 17.61 9.55 -20.87
C PRO A 314 18.08 10.97 -21.08
N MET A 315 18.81 11.57 -20.13
CA MET A 315 19.32 12.96 -20.24
C MET A 315 20.45 13.08 -21.23
N TYR A 316 21.21 12.02 -21.48
CA TYR A 316 22.35 12.02 -22.39
C TYR A 316 21.98 11.82 -23.87
N VAL A 317 20.76 11.31 -24.14
CA VAL A 317 20.32 11.05 -25.51
C VAL A 317 19.48 12.19 -26.03
N LYS A 318 20.11 13.18 -26.72
CA LYS A 318 19.42 14.34 -27.28
C LYS A 318 18.95 14.12 -28.73
N ASP A 319 19.68 13.33 -29.51
CA ASP A 319 19.58 13.32 -30.97
C ASP A 319 18.65 12.27 -31.57
N SER A 320 18.32 11.21 -30.81
CA SER A 320 17.47 10.11 -31.32
C SER A 320 16.22 9.92 -30.46
N ARG A 321 15.04 10.21 -31.03
CA ARG A 321 13.72 9.98 -30.41
C ARG A 321 13.54 8.51 -30.04
N ASN A 322 13.86 7.60 -30.96
CA ASN A 322 13.64 6.16 -30.75
C ASN A 322 14.55 5.58 -29.67
N LEU A 323 15.81 6.00 -29.64
CA LEU A 323 16.75 5.57 -28.60
C LEU A 323 16.35 6.12 -27.23
N ALA A 324 15.90 7.37 -27.15
CA ALA A 324 15.40 7.95 -25.91
C ALA A 324 14.15 7.20 -25.40
N LEU A 325 13.22 6.85 -26.29
CA LEU A 325 12.03 6.07 -25.93
C LEU A 325 12.42 4.66 -25.47
N ALA A 326 13.33 3.98 -26.16
CA ALA A 326 13.82 2.67 -25.76
C ALA A 326 14.50 2.69 -24.36
N LEU A 327 15.29 3.73 -24.10
CA LEU A 327 15.92 3.93 -22.79
C LEU A 327 14.89 4.20 -21.68
N LEU A 328 13.84 4.98 -21.97
CA LEU A 328 12.75 5.21 -21.00
C LEU A 328 11.98 3.93 -20.72
N VAL A 329 11.72 3.09 -21.72
CA VAL A 329 11.10 1.79 -21.56
C VAL A 329 11.98 0.87 -20.71
N ALA A 330 13.27 0.77 -21.02
CA ALA A 330 14.22 0.00 -20.20
C ALA A 330 14.27 0.54 -18.76
N ALA A 331 14.26 1.87 -18.62
CA ALA A 331 14.22 2.57 -17.35
C ALA A 331 12.98 2.20 -16.53
N SER A 332 11.78 2.19 -17.12
CA SER A 332 10.54 1.84 -16.42
C SER A 332 10.57 0.39 -15.92
N ILE A 333 11.05 -0.54 -16.74
CA ILE A 333 11.19 -1.96 -16.35
C ILE A 333 12.15 -2.10 -15.17
N VAL A 334 13.32 -1.49 -15.25
CA VAL A 334 14.34 -1.54 -14.20
C VAL A 334 13.84 -0.90 -12.92
N PHE A 335 13.10 0.20 -13.01
CA PHE A 335 12.57 0.90 -11.86
C PHE A 335 11.48 0.09 -11.13
N ASP A 336 10.56 -0.50 -11.90
CA ASP A 336 9.54 -1.39 -11.37
C ASP A 336 10.13 -2.72 -10.83
N MET A 337 11.30 -3.15 -11.34
CA MET A 337 12.10 -4.25 -10.75
C MET A 337 12.70 -3.88 -9.39
N ALA A 338 13.13 -2.66 -9.20
CA ALA A 338 13.79 -2.21 -7.99
C ALA A 338 12.82 -1.98 -6.81
N TRP A 339 11.55 -1.69 -7.10
CA TRP A 339 10.54 -1.32 -6.10
C TRP A 339 10.06 -2.47 -5.20
N PRO A 340 9.60 -3.64 -5.71
CA PRO A 340 9.06 -4.71 -4.88
C PRO A 340 10.08 -5.33 -3.90
N PRO A 341 11.37 -5.52 -4.28
CA PRO A 341 12.39 -6.06 -3.39
C PRO A 341 12.56 -5.26 -2.11
N THR A 342 12.65 -3.95 -2.22
CA THR A 342 12.88 -3.08 -1.07
C THR A 342 11.69 -3.08 -0.09
N TRP A 343 10.47 -3.23 -0.60
CA TRP A 343 9.26 -3.35 0.21
C TRP A 343 9.18 -4.71 0.93
N CYS A 344 9.47 -5.81 0.24
CA CYS A 344 9.56 -7.15 0.85
C CYS A 344 10.65 -7.22 1.92
N LEU A 345 11.83 -6.68 1.64
CA LEU A 345 12.96 -6.65 2.58
C LEU A 345 12.65 -5.85 3.84
N ALA A 346 11.99 -4.69 3.70
CA ALA A 346 11.57 -3.88 4.84
C ALA A 346 10.54 -4.62 5.72
N ASN A 347 9.59 -5.35 5.12
CA ASN A 347 8.59 -6.12 5.85
C ASN A 347 9.16 -7.35 6.54
N VAL A 348 10.01 -8.14 5.90
CA VAL A 348 10.64 -9.33 6.52
C VAL A 348 11.50 -8.91 7.70
N GLN A 349 12.28 -7.84 7.60
CA GLN A 349 13.08 -7.36 8.71
C GLN A 349 12.22 -6.80 9.85
N SER A 350 11.13 -6.09 9.57
CA SER A 350 10.22 -5.59 10.61
C SER A 350 9.51 -6.73 11.34
N LEU A 351 9.09 -7.79 10.63
CA LEU A 351 8.49 -8.98 11.23
C LEU A 351 9.49 -9.80 12.07
N ALA A 352 10.75 -9.88 11.66
CA ALA A 352 11.79 -10.57 12.44
C ALA A 352 12.15 -9.86 13.76
N TRP A 353 11.86 -8.55 13.86
CA TRP A 353 12.09 -7.77 15.07
C TRP A 353 10.87 -7.66 15.99
N ALA A 354 9.66 -7.84 15.46
CA ALA A 354 8.41 -7.73 16.22
C ALA A 354 8.38 -8.60 17.50
N PRO A 355 8.79 -9.88 17.51
CA PRO A 355 8.81 -10.70 18.72
C PRO A 355 9.81 -10.20 19.77
N LYS A 356 10.98 -9.68 19.35
CA LYS A 356 12.00 -9.16 20.26
C LYS A 356 11.55 -7.87 20.96
N TYR A 357 10.78 -7.02 20.27
CA TYR A 357 10.22 -5.81 20.85
C TYR A 357 8.99 -6.07 21.70
N ALA A 358 8.14 -7.03 21.33
CA ALA A 358 7.03 -7.48 22.20
C ALA A 358 7.57 -8.02 23.53
N ALA A 359 8.64 -8.84 23.50
CA ALA A 359 9.30 -9.33 24.70
C ALA A 359 9.98 -8.22 25.52
N ALA A 360 10.56 -7.21 24.88
CA ALA A 360 11.17 -6.06 25.56
C ALA A 360 10.12 -5.13 26.20
N LEU A 361 8.97 -4.93 25.54
CA LEU A 361 7.84 -4.17 26.08
C LEU A 361 7.19 -4.88 27.28
N THR A 362 6.98 -6.20 27.20
CA THR A 362 6.50 -6.99 28.35
C THR A 362 7.49 -7.00 29.50
N ALA A 363 8.79 -7.09 29.24
CA ALA A 363 9.83 -7.00 30.30
C ALA A 363 9.91 -5.60 30.93
N SER A 364 9.67 -4.54 30.16
CA SER A 364 9.64 -3.18 30.71
C SER A 364 8.38 -2.89 31.55
N THR A 365 7.22 -3.38 31.10
CA THR A 365 5.96 -3.26 31.88
C THR A 365 6.01 -4.07 33.18
N LEU A 366 6.66 -5.24 33.19
CA LEU A 366 6.87 -6.02 34.41
C LEU A 366 7.82 -5.35 35.42
N ARG A 367 8.77 -4.55 34.96
CA ARG A 367 9.65 -3.77 35.88
C ARG A 367 8.93 -2.61 36.59
N TYR A 368 7.85 -2.09 36.02
CA TYR A 368 7.06 -1.00 36.62
C TYR A 368 5.85 -1.50 37.43
N SER A 369 5.53 -2.80 37.37
CA SER A 369 4.40 -3.39 38.09
C SER A 369 4.78 -4.16 39.37
N LEU A 370 6.05 -4.30 39.68
CA LEU A 370 6.46 -4.86 40.98
C LEU A 370 6.50 -3.70 42.01
N PRO A 371 5.64 -3.73 43.05
CA PRO A 371 5.82 -2.81 44.18
C PRO A 371 7.16 -3.11 44.84
N ALA A 372 7.90 -2.03 45.16
CA ALA A 372 9.06 -2.15 46.02
C ALA A 372 8.66 -2.92 47.29
N ALA A 373 9.20 -4.10 47.47
CA ALA A 373 9.03 -4.84 48.73
C ALA A 373 9.64 -4.04 49.87
N PRO A 374 9.04 -4.06 51.08
CA PRO A 374 9.47 -3.27 52.20
C PRO A 374 10.83 -3.67 52.75
#